data_2340e5e46c2678babcf6ed212b11f183
#
_entry.id   2340e5e46c2678babcf6ed212b11f183
#
_cell.length_a   1.000
_cell.length_b   1.000
_cell.length_c   1.000
_cell.angle_alpha   90.00
_cell.angle_beta   90.00
_cell.angle_gamma   90.00
#
_symmetry.space_group_name_H-M   'P 1'
#
loop_
_entity.id
_entity.type
_entity.pdbx_description
1 polymer ?
#
loop_
_entity_poly.entity_id
_entity_poly.type
_entity_poly.pdbx_seq_one_letter_code
_entity_poly.pdbx_strand_id
1 'polypeptide(L)'
;MKVLRNRKDWKNLNTKLKSGRIVVLDNLLNDDCLFLLRNRILNATKVNDVYKGYKGIDHWSDSLSIVIANDLRKKLPALDPFVRAWSFIYEHNVDGVPLHADPSTHNLNIWVTPDKCVKDKRKNGLEIYKLLPPRNWTRSEWNGNSLKVQKLIKKTKIKPSKYKYKYNRGILFNGAYFHRTADVSMKEGHENKRISYTMLFGRQLEK
;
A
#
# COMPACT_ATOMS: atom_id res chain seq x y z
N MET A 1 -15.75 -14.74 -9.75
CA MET A 1 -15.65 -13.33 -10.21
C MET A 1 -14.23 -13.06 -10.65
N LYS A 2 -14.01 -12.51 -11.84
CA LYS A 2 -12.68 -12.07 -12.28
C LYS A 2 -12.44 -10.68 -11.69
N VAL A 3 -11.40 -10.51 -10.87
CA VAL A 3 -11.16 -9.25 -10.15
C VAL A 3 -10.08 -8.38 -10.77
N LEU A 4 -9.15 -8.98 -11.52
CA LEU A 4 -8.05 -8.25 -12.16
C LEU A 4 -8.40 -7.91 -13.62
N ARG A 5 -7.95 -6.73 -14.09
CA ARG A 5 -8.00 -6.40 -15.51
C ARG A 5 -7.05 -7.27 -16.32
N ASN A 6 -7.42 -7.52 -17.57
CA ASN A 6 -6.54 -8.24 -18.50
C ASN A 6 -5.29 -7.42 -18.81
N ARG A 7 -4.13 -8.07 -18.72
CA ARG A 7 -2.82 -7.50 -19.06
C ARG A 7 -2.01 -8.53 -19.83
N LYS A 8 -1.25 -8.07 -20.81
CA LYS A 8 -0.32 -8.94 -21.57
C LYS A 8 1.04 -9.06 -20.89
N ASP A 9 1.39 -8.17 -19.97
CA ASP A 9 2.73 -8.01 -19.41
C ASP A 9 2.96 -8.77 -18.09
N TRP A 10 2.03 -9.62 -17.63
CA TRP A 10 2.14 -10.35 -16.36
C TRP A 10 3.45 -11.13 -16.22
N LYS A 11 3.92 -11.80 -17.30
CA LYS A 11 5.18 -12.54 -17.29
C LYS A 11 6.38 -11.63 -17.00
N ASN A 12 6.43 -10.46 -17.64
CA ASN A 12 7.49 -9.46 -17.40
C ASN A 12 7.43 -8.89 -15.98
N LEU A 13 6.22 -8.59 -15.48
CA LEU A 13 6.01 -8.11 -14.11
C LEU A 13 6.46 -9.14 -13.08
N ASN A 14 6.17 -10.42 -13.30
CA ASN A 14 6.63 -11.52 -12.43
C ASN A 14 8.16 -11.63 -12.43
N THR A 15 8.82 -11.48 -13.57
CA THR A 15 10.29 -11.46 -13.66
C THR A 15 10.88 -10.27 -12.91
N LYS A 16 10.28 -9.08 -13.02
CA LYS A 16 10.68 -7.90 -12.24
C LYS A 16 10.53 -8.13 -10.74
N LEU A 17 9.43 -8.75 -10.33
CA LEU A 17 9.18 -9.08 -8.92
C LEU A 17 10.24 -10.06 -8.38
N LYS A 18 10.53 -11.15 -9.10
CA LYS A 18 11.59 -12.11 -8.76
C LYS A 18 12.96 -11.46 -8.59
N SER A 19 13.25 -10.40 -9.36
CA SER A 19 14.51 -9.64 -9.26
C SER A 19 14.50 -8.56 -8.16
N GLY A 20 13.51 -8.55 -7.25
CA GLY A 20 13.41 -7.57 -6.16
C GLY A 20 13.11 -6.14 -6.60
N ARG A 21 12.63 -5.95 -7.83
CA ARG A 21 12.24 -4.62 -8.33
C ARG A 21 10.86 -4.24 -7.82
N ILE A 22 10.66 -2.94 -7.60
CA ILE A 22 9.35 -2.37 -7.34
C ILE A 22 8.54 -2.43 -8.63
N VAL A 23 7.30 -2.94 -8.55
CA VAL A 23 6.42 -3.13 -9.70
C VAL A 23 5.23 -2.19 -9.60
N VAL A 24 4.97 -1.42 -10.66
CA VAL A 24 3.80 -0.54 -10.78
C VAL A 24 2.74 -1.23 -11.62
N LEU A 25 1.53 -1.29 -11.10
CA LEU A 25 0.37 -1.99 -11.67
C LEU A 25 -0.76 -0.99 -11.93
N ASP A 26 -0.68 -0.23 -13.03
CA ASP A 26 -1.76 0.68 -13.43
C ASP A 26 -2.99 -0.11 -13.90
N ASN A 27 -4.20 0.40 -13.59
CA ASN A 27 -5.48 -0.22 -13.91
C ASN A 27 -5.53 -1.70 -13.46
N LEU A 28 -5.20 -1.93 -12.19
CA LEU A 28 -5.02 -3.28 -11.65
C LEU A 28 -6.33 -4.05 -11.53
N LEU A 29 -7.31 -3.47 -10.84
CA LEU A 29 -8.60 -4.10 -10.58
C LEU A 29 -9.58 -3.79 -11.72
N ASN A 30 -10.50 -4.69 -12.00
CA ASN A 30 -11.64 -4.36 -12.87
C ASN A 30 -12.59 -3.38 -12.17
N ASP A 31 -13.51 -2.79 -12.95
CA ASP A 31 -14.35 -1.70 -12.44
C ASP A 31 -15.31 -2.16 -11.35
N ASP A 32 -15.89 -3.34 -11.49
CA ASP A 32 -16.83 -3.92 -10.51
C ASP A 32 -16.13 -4.21 -9.18
N CYS A 33 -14.94 -4.82 -9.25
CA CYS A 33 -14.15 -5.09 -8.05
C CYS A 33 -13.74 -3.80 -7.35
N LEU A 34 -13.29 -2.81 -8.12
CA LEU A 34 -12.83 -1.52 -7.60
C LEU A 34 -13.98 -0.73 -6.96
N PHE A 35 -15.15 -0.72 -7.61
CA PHE A 35 -16.37 -0.11 -7.09
C PHE A 35 -16.80 -0.79 -5.78
N LEU A 36 -16.87 -2.13 -5.77
CA LEU A 36 -17.26 -2.90 -4.59
C LEU A 36 -16.30 -2.68 -3.43
N LEU A 37 -14.99 -2.73 -3.69
CA LEU A 37 -13.95 -2.50 -2.68
C LEU A 37 -14.07 -1.10 -2.08
N ARG A 38 -14.17 -0.07 -2.93
CA ARG A 38 -14.29 1.32 -2.49
C ARG A 38 -15.54 1.56 -1.66
N ASN A 39 -16.70 1.06 -2.11
CA ASN A 39 -17.95 1.25 -1.40
C ASN A 39 -17.98 0.54 -0.03
N ARG A 40 -17.43 -0.67 0.05
CA ARG A 40 -17.30 -1.38 1.34
C ARG A 40 -16.45 -0.59 2.32
N ILE A 41 -15.34 0.01 1.86
CA ILE A 41 -14.46 0.79 2.72
C ILE A 41 -15.13 2.09 3.16
N LEU A 42 -15.75 2.84 2.25
CA LEU A 42 -16.41 4.12 2.58
C LEU A 42 -17.58 3.94 3.53
N ASN A 43 -18.33 2.83 3.43
CA ASN A 43 -19.50 2.57 4.25
C ASN A 43 -19.21 1.64 5.43
N ALA A 44 -17.95 1.39 5.76
CA ALA A 44 -17.59 0.55 6.88
C ALA A 44 -18.02 1.18 8.20
N THR A 45 -18.77 0.42 9.01
CA THR A 45 -19.24 0.85 10.35
C THR A 45 -18.22 0.57 11.44
N LYS A 46 -17.33 -0.42 11.24
CA LYS A 46 -16.24 -0.75 12.17
C LYS A 46 -14.94 -0.14 11.66
N VAL A 47 -14.56 1.00 12.19
CA VAL A 47 -13.33 1.71 11.88
C VAL A 47 -12.56 1.96 13.16
N ASN A 48 -11.25 1.80 13.11
CA ASN A 48 -10.35 2.05 14.23
C ASN A 48 -9.58 3.35 13.99
N ASP A 49 -9.51 4.21 14.99
CA ASP A 49 -8.59 5.35 14.97
C ASP A 49 -7.16 4.81 15.05
N VAL A 50 -6.39 4.99 14.00
CA VAL A 50 -5.01 4.47 13.91
C VAL A 50 -4.02 5.58 14.22
N TYR A 51 -4.29 6.78 13.70
CA TYR A 51 -3.46 7.95 13.87
C TYR A 51 -4.29 9.22 13.63
N LYS A 52 -3.81 10.37 14.10
CA LYS A 52 -4.48 11.66 13.83
C LYS A 52 -4.60 11.88 12.32
N GLY A 53 -5.85 11.92 11.83
CA GLY A 53 -6.16 12.22 10.43
C GLY A 53 -6.39 11.02 9.51
N TYR A 54 -6.29 9.78 9.99
CA TYR A 54 -6.75 8.62 9.23
C TYR A 54 -7.24 7.48 10.11
N LYS A 55 -8.19 6.73 9.58
CA LYS A 55 -8.85 5.58 10.21
C LYS A 55 -8.48 4.30 9.48
N GLY A 56 -8.39 3.20 10.23
CA GLY A 56 -8.06 1.88 9.72
C GLY A 56 -9.25 0.93 9.71
N ILE A 57 -9.32 0.08 8.70
CA ILE A 57 -10.25 -1.04 8.60
C ILE A 57 -9.44 -2.28 8.32
N ASP A 58 -9.61 -3.31 9.16
CA ASP A 58 -8.96 -4.60 8.96
C ASP A 58 -9.81 -5.49 8.03
N HIS A 59 -9.18 -6.10 7.05
CA HIS A 59 -9.77 -6.99 6.05
C HIS A 59 -9.24 -8.43 6.14
N TRP A 60 -8.74 -8.83 7.28
CA TRP A 60 -8.08 -10.14 7.48
C TRP A 60 -8.87 -11.32 6.90
N SER A 61 -10.16 -11.40 7.20
CA SER A 61 -11.06 -12.50 6.77
C SER A 61 -12.01 -12.11 5.65
N ASP A 62 -11.81 -10.97 4.99
CA ASP A 62 -12.69 -10.52 3.91
C ASP A 62 -12.51 -11.41 2.68
N SER A 63 -13.60 -12.03 2.23
CA SER A 63 -13.64 -12.89 1.04
C SER A 63 -13.12 -12.17 -0.22
N LEU A 64 -13.37 -10.87 -0.37
CA LEU A 64 -12.89 -10.08 -1.51
C LEU A 64 -11.38 -9.97 -1.50
N SER A 65 -10.77 -9.76 -0.32
CA SER A 65 -9.31 -9.72 -0.15
C SER A 65 -8.67 -11.05 -0.56
N ILE A 66 -9.27 -12.16 -0.15
CA ILE A 66 -8.80 -13.51 -0.50
C ILE A 66 -8.88 -13.74 -2.01
N VAL A 67 -9.98 -13.36 -2.65
CA VAL A 67 -10.15 -13.51 -4.11
C VAL A 67 -9.12 -12.67 -4.87
N ILE A 68 -8.91 -11.41 -4.48
CA ILE A 68 -7.90 -10.53 -5.10
C ILE A 68 -6.50 -11.14 -4.93
N ALA A 69 -6.16 -11.61 -3.73
CA ALA A 69 -4.86 -12.22 -3.45
C ALA A 69 -4.62 -13.47 -4.30
N ASN A 70 -5.61 -14.35 -4.39
CA ASN A 70 -5.52 -15.58 -5.18
C ASN A 70 -5.36 -15.30 -6.68
N ASP A 71 -6.11 -14.35 -7.23
CA ASP A 71 -5.98 -13.97 -8.64
C ASP A 71 -4.62 -13.31 -8.93
N LEU A 72 -4.11 -12.47 -8.01
CA LEU A 72 -2.77 -11.90 -8.12
C LEU A 72 -1.69 -12.99 -8.13
N ARG A 73 -1.76 -13.96 -7.22
CA ARG A 73 -0.77 -15.06 -7.13
C ARG A 73 -0.80 -15.97 -8.36
N LYS A 74 -1.96 -16.20 -8.98
CA LYS A 74 -2.06 -16.90 -10.27
C LYS A 74 -1.33 -16.14 -11.39
N LYS A 75 -1.33 -14.81 -11.37
CA LYS A 75 -0.66 -13.95 -12.38
C LYS A 75 0.79 -13.64 -12.06
N LEU A 76 1.13 -13.60 -10.79
CA LEU A 76 2.45 -13.33 -10.25
C LEU A 76 2.88 -14.47 -9.30
N PRO A 77 3.31 -15.64 -9.85
CA PRO A 77 3.71 -16.78 -9.02
C PRO A 77 4.90 -16.50 -8.08
N ALA A 78 5.61 -15.38 -8.27
CA ALA A 78 6.65 -14.92 -7.35
C ALA A 78 6.10 -14.33 -6.05
N LEU A 79 4.79 -14.08 -5.95
CA LEU A 79 4.16 -13.63 -4.71
C LEU A 79 4.06 -14.79 -3.71
N ASP A 80 4.55 -14.55 -2.52
CA ASP A 80 4.36 -15.44 -1.38
C ASP A 80 2.88 -15.57 -0.99
N PRO A 81 2.51 -16.49 -0.09
CA PRO A 81 1.15 -16.60 0.42
C PRO A 81 0.63 -15.28 0.99
N PHE A 82 -0.66 -15.01 0.77
CA PHE A 82 -1.36 -13.88 1.37
C PHE A 82 -1.39 -14.01 2.89
N VAL A 83 -1.10 -12.92 3.59
CA VAL A 83 -1.04 -12.86 5.05
C VAL A 83 -2.17 -12.02 5.61
N ARG A 84 -2.34 -10.79 5.09
CA ARG A 84 -3.24 -9.80 5.68
C ARG A 84 -3.57 -8.70 4.69
N ALA A 85 -4.74 -8.07 4.87
CA ALA A 85 -5.10 -6.81 4.22
C ALA A 85 -5.74 -5.83 5.20
N TRP A 86 -5.58 -4.53 4.92
CA TRP A 86 -6.27 -3.44 5.60
C TRP A 86 -6.45 -2.26 4.66
N SER A 87 -7.31 -1.33 5.06
CA SER A 87 -7.46 -0.03 4.40
C SER A 87 -7.20 1.10 5.36
N PHE A 88 -6.67 2.20 4.83
CA PHE A 88 -6.70 3.49 5.50
C PHE A 88 -7.60 4.46 4.75
N ILE A 89 -8.48 5.14 5.49
CA ILE A 89 -9.30 6.25 5.05
C ILE A 89 -8.71 7.52 5.67
N TYR A 90 -8.26 8.44 4.82
CA TYR A 90 -7.61 9.68 5.24
C TYR A 90 -8.60 10.84 5.20
N GLU A 91 -8.48 11.75 6.15
CA GLU A 91 -9.12 13.05 6.06
C GLU A 91 -8.50 13.90 4.93
N HIS A 92 -9.12 15.05 4.60
CA HIS A 92 -8.86 15.73 3.33
C HIS A 92 -7.46 16.35 3.20
N ASN A 93 -6.93 16.93 4.30
CA ASN A 93 -5.62 17.56 4.31
C ASN A 93 -4.91 17.18 5.59
N VAL A 94 -4.16 16.08 5.53
CA VAL A 94 -3.47 15.50 6.70
C VAL A 94 -2.10 14.98 6.30
N ASP A 95 -1.25 14.78 7.31
CA ASP A 95 0.01 14.06 7.15
C ASP A 95 -0.26 12.63 6.72
N GLY A 96 0.62 12.09 5.88
CA GLY A 96 0.57 10.69 5.50
C GLY A 96 1.11 9.77 6.60
N VAL A 97 1.02 8.47 6.37
CA VAL A 97 1.61 7.47 7.28
C VAL A 97 3.12 7.72 7.38
N PRO A 98 3.66 7.86 8.61
CA PRO A 98 5.09 8.12 8.83
C PRO A 98 5.99 7.00 8.28
N LEU A 99 7.29 7.26 8.24
CA LEU A 99 8.30 6.30 7.83
C LEU A 99 8.28 5.05 8.72
N HIS A 100 8.11 3.88 8.09
CA HIS A 100 8.06 2.56 8.72
C HIS A 100 8.43 1.48 7.72
N ALA A 101 8.54 0.24 8.18
CA ALA A 101 8.61 -0.97 7.38
C ALA A 101 7.48 -1.91 7.79
N ASP A 102 7.10 -2.85 6.91
CA ASP A 102 6.11 -3.88 7.18
C ASP A 102 6.77 -5.28 7.28
N PRO A 103 6.24 -6.19 8.11
CA PRO A 103 6.80 -7.52 8.30
C PRO A 103 6.41 -8.48 7.16
N SER A 104 6.59 -8.10 5.91
CA SER A 104 6.19 -8.90 4.75
C SER A 104 7.28 -8.94 3.69
N THR A 105 7.35 -10.04 2.94
CA THR A 105 8.24 -10.14 1.78
C THR A 105 7.76 -9.26 0.64
N HIS A 106 6.42 -9.11 0.50
CA HIS A 106 5.81 -8.23 -0.50
C HIS A 106 4.65 -7.46 0.11
N ASN A 107 4.63 -6.17 -0.17
CA ASN A 107 3.55 -5.24 0.16
C ASN A 107 2.95 -4.72 -1.15
N LEU A 108 1.64 -4.83 -1.30
CA LEU A 108 0.88 -4.24 -2.39
C LEU A 108 -0.01 -3.13 -1.83
N ASN A 109 0.23 -1.91 -2.25
CA ASN A 109 -0.59 -0.75 -1.88
C ASN A 109 -1.40 -0.29 -3.10
N ILE A 110 -2.74 -0.29 -3.00
CA ILE A 110 -3.67 0.07 -4.09
C ILE A 110 -4.41 1.34 -3.70
N TRP A 111 -4.54 2.30 -4.63
CA TRP A 111 -5.31 3.52 -4.44
C TRP A 111 -6.65 3.42 -5.14
N VAL A 112 -7.74 3.58 -4.37
CA VAL A 112 -9.10 3.31 -4.85
C VAL A 112 -10.00 4.54 -4.93
N THR A 113 -9.50 5.73 -4.59
CA THR A 113 -10.24 6.99 -4.75
C THR A 113 -9.95 7.60 -6.12
N PRO A 114 -10.97 8.04 -6.89
CA PRO A 114 -10.76 8.60 -8.23
C PRO A 114 -9.84 9.81 -8.28
N ASP A 115 -9.07 9.97 -9.37
CA ASP A 115 -8.12 11.08 -9.55
C ASP A 115 -8.80 12.46 -9.52
N LYS A 116 -10.09 12.56 -9.90
CA LYS A 116 -10.89 13.79 -9.81
C LYS A 116 -11.06 14.33 -8.40
N CYS A 117 -10.87 13.48 -7.38
CA CYS A 117 -10.97 13.84 -5.96
C CYS A 117 -9.66 14.45 -5.42
N VAL A 118 -8.57 14.36 -6.17
CA VAL A 118 -7.26 14.91 -5.77
C VAL A 118 -7.26 16.43 -5.91
N LYS A 119 -6.85 17.15 -4.85
CA LYS A 119 -6.67 18.59 -4.83
C LYS A 119 -5.27 19.00 -5.28
N ASP A 120 -4.23 18.39 -4.70
CA ASP A 120 -2.83 18.61 -5.10
C ASP A 120 -2.20 17.32 -5.64
N LYS A 121 -1.90 17.29 -6.94
CA LYS A 121 -1.31 16.15 -7.65
C LYS A 121 0.13 15.82 -7.24
N ARG A 122 0.83 16.71 -6.51
CA ARG A 122 2.18 16.50 -6.01
C ARG A 122 2.19 15.68 -4.72
N LYS A 123 1.04 15.62 -4.03
CA LYS A 123 0.78 14.92 -2.77
C LYS A 123 0.14 13.55 -3.03
N ASN A 124 -0.29 12.87 -1.98
CA ASN A 124 -1.03 11.60 -1.98
C ASN A 124 -0.25 10.35 -2.43
N GLY A 125 1.01 10.48 -2.80
CA GLY A 125 1.82 9.39 -3.32
C GLY A 125 2.45 8.48 -2.25
N LEU A 126 3.40 7.65 -2.69
CA LEU A 126 4.19 6.75 -1.84
C LEU A 126 5.68 7.00 -2.09
N GLU A 127 6.45 7.04 -1.02
CA GLU A 127 7.91 7.11 -1.06
C GLU A 127 8.48 5.81 -0.49
N ILE A 128 9.36 5.15 -1.23
CA ILE A 128 9.98 3.89 -0.85
C ILE A 128 11.49 4.04 -0.89
N TYR A 129 12.14 3.77 0.25
CA TYR A 129 13.58 3.73 0.41
C TYR A 129 14.02 2.26 0.34
N LYS A 130 14.81 1.88 -0.66
CA LYS A 130 15.35 0.51 -0.77
C LYS A 130 16.40 0.24 0.31
N LEU A 131 15.97 0.34 1.54
CA LEU A 131 16.78 0.17 2.74
C LEU A 131 15.99 -0.73 3.71
N LEU A 132 16.62 -1.80 4.15
CA LEU A 132 16.06 -2.71 5.16
C LEU A 132 16.38 -2.19 6.56
N PRO A 133 15.54 -2.50 7.55
CA PRO A 133 15.89 -2.31 8.95
C PRO A 133 17.17 -3.05 9.32
N PRO A 134 18.02 -2.47 10.19
CA PRO A 134 19.14 -3.19 10.78
C PRO A 134 18.65 -4.45 11.50
N ARG A 135 19.43 -5.54 11.41
CA ARG A 135 19.05 -6.86 11.96
C ARG A 135 18.78 -6.86 13.47
N ASN A 136 19.37 -5.93 14.19
CA ASN A 136 19.20 -5.77 15.64
C ASN A 136 18.06 -4.84 16.06
N TRP A 137 17.29 -4.31 15.10
CA TRP A 137 16.15 -3.47 15.42
C TRP A 137 14.91 -4.30 15.74
N THR A 138 14.18 -3.88 16.77
CA THR A 138 12.86 -4.43 17.14
C THR A 138 11.75 -3.87 16.27
N ARG A 139 10.57 -4.49 16.33
CA ARG A 139 9.38 -4.02 15.62
C ARG A 139 9.03 -2.56 15.97
N SER A 140 9.08 -2.18 17.25
CA SER A 140 8.82 -0.82 17.69
C SER A 140 9.79 0.20 17.09
N GLU A 141 11.01 -0.20 16.77
CA GLU A 141 12.01 0.68 16.17
C GLU A 141 11.80 0.89 14.66
N TRP A 142 11.49 -0.18 13.91
CA TRP A 142 11.32 -0.04 12.46
C TRP A 142 9.88 0.25 12.01
N ASN A 143 8.86 0.03 12.85
CA ASN A 143 7.47 0.34 12.53
C ASN A 143 6.87 1.46 13.43
N GLY A 144 7.33 1.60 14.67
CA GLY A 144 6.79 2.59 15.63
C GLY A 144 7.63 3.86 15.81
N ASN A 145 8.89 3.89 15.36
CA ASN A 145 9.81 5.02 15.62
C ASN A 145 10.30 5.67 14.33
N SER A 146 9.45 6.48 13.71
CA SER A 146 9.79 7.16 12.45
C SER A 146 11.00 8.11 12.57
N LEU A 147 11.24 8.72 13.73
CA LEU A 147 12.41 9.58 13.95
C LEU A 147 13.71 8.77 13.88
N LYS A 148 13.74 7.58 14.47
CA LYS A 148 14.90 6.68 14.38
C LYS A 148 15.16 6.26 12.93
N VAL A 149 14.10 5.93 12.19
CA VAL A 149 14.19 5.60 10.75
C VAL A 149 14.72 6.79 9.95
N GLN A 150 14.24 8.01 10.21
CA GLN A 150 14.73 9.22 9.54
C GLN A 150 16.23 9.46 9.77
N LYS A 151 16.71 9.26 11.01
CA LYS A 151 18.15 9.37 11.32
C LYS A 151 18.97 8.37 10.51
N LEU A 152 18.50 7.11 10.40
CA LEU A 152 19.17 6.09 9.58
C LEU A 152 19.21 6.48 8.09
N ILE A 153 18.08 6.93 7.53
CA ILE A 153 18.02 7.36 6.12
C ILE A 153 18.96 8.54 5.85
N LYS A 154 19.01 9.54 6.75
CA LYS A 154 19.95 10.65 6.65
C LYS A 154 21.40 10.18 6.65
N LYS A 155 21.76 9.24 7.53
CA LYS A 155 23.10 8.65 7.64
C LYS A 155 23.50 7.90 6.35
N THR A 156 22.58 7.15 5.78
CA THR A 156 22.84 6.35 4.55
C THR A 156 22.78 7.17 3.27
N LYS A 157 22.27 8.40 3.32
CA LYS A 157 22.06 9.30 2.17
C LYS A 157 21.22 8.71 1.05
N ILE A 158 20.45 7.64 1.34
CA ILE A 158 19.60 6.98 0.35
C ILE A 158 18.41 7.87 -0.02
N LYS A 159 18.14 7.96 -1.32
CA LYS A 159 17.02 8.74 -1.84
C LYS A 159 15.82 7.81 -2.09
N PRO A 160 14.57 8.27 -1.86
CA PRO A 160 13.38 7.46 -2.12
C PRO A 160 13.07 7.35 -3.61
N SER A 161 12.54 6.21 -4.01
CA SER A 161 11.73 6.11 -5.22
C SER A 161 10.34 6.68 -4.90
N LYS A 162 9.91 7.69 -5.68
CA LYS A 162 8.62 8.38 -5.47
C LYS A 162 7.60 7.90 -6.49
N TYR A 163 6.43 7.47 -6.01
CA TYR A 163 5.33 7.00 -6.83
C TYR A 163 4.15 7.96 -6.69
N LYS A 164 3.81 8.64 -7.79
CA LYS A 164 2.68 9.57 -7.83
C LYS A 164 1.37 8.81 -7.69
N TYR A 165 0.44 9.41 -6.95
CA TYR A 165 -0.94 8.93 -6.84
C TYR A 165 -1.56 8.77 -8.23
N LYS A 166 -2.29 7.69 -8.42
CA LYS A 166 -3.16 7.46 -9.57
C LYS A 166 -4.24 6.45 -9.19
N TYR A 167 -5.48 6.75 -9.56
CA TYR A 167 -6.61 5.85 -9.35
C TYR A 167 -6.34 4.46 -9.93
N ASN A 168 -6.70 3.41 -9.20
CA ASN A 168 -6.51 2.01 -9.59
C ASN A 168 -5.05 1.63 -9.90
N ARG A 169 -4.10 2.31 -9.24
CA ARG A 169 -2.69 1.94 -9.28
C ARG A 169 -2.32 1.12 -8.06
N GLY A 170 -1.73 -0.05 -8.30
CA GLY A 170 -1.05 -0.84 -7.30
C GLY A 170 0.47 -0.61 -7.34
N ILE A 171 1.10 -0.45 -6.18
CA ILE A 171 2.56 -0.46 -6.03
C ILE A 171 2.94 -1.69 -5.24
N LEU A 172 3.69 -2.61 -5.87
CA LEU A 172 4.13 -3.87 -5.28
C LEU A 172 5.63 -3.82 -5.05
N PHE A 173 6.05 -4.02 -3.79
CA PHE A 173 7.44 -3.87 -3.36
C PHE A 173 7.75 -4.78 -2.16
N ASN A 174 9.02 -4.93 -1.79
CA ASN A 174 9.42 -5.62 -0.57
C ASN A 174 8.93 -4.82 0.65
N GLY A 175 8.02 -5.39 1.44
CA GLY A 175 7.40 -4.72 2.58
C GLY A 175 8.41 -4.28 3.65
N ALA A 176 9.54 -4.98 3.77
CA ALA A 176 10.60 -4.61 4.69
C ALA A 176 11.40 -3.36 4.26
N TYR A 177 11.22 -2.82 3.06
CA TYR A 177 11.79 -1.53 2.73
C TYR A 177 11.09 -0.41 3.51
N PHE A 178 11.89 0.54 4.04
CA PHE A 178 11.29 1.71 4.66
C PHE A 178 10.49 2.50 3.63
N HIS A 179 9.27 2.85 4.02
CA HIS A 179 8.36 3.60 3.16
C HIS A 179 7.45 4.52 3.97
N ARG A 180 6.86 5.50 3.28
CA ARG A 180 5.86 6.39 3.86
C ARG A 180 4.81 6.81 2.84
N THR A 181 3.61 7.12 3.29
CA THR A 181 2.65 7.88 2.48
C THR A 181 3.06 9.35 2.48
N ALA A 182 3.09 10.00 1.32
CA ALA A 182 3.22 11.46 1.25
C ALA A 182 1.98 12.14 1.85
N ASP A 183 2.11 13.41 2.21
CA ASP A 183 0.99 14.18 2.73
C ASP A 183 -0.23 14.06 1.83
N VAL A 184 -1.40 14.03 2.43
CA VAL A 184 -2.67 13.87 1.75
C VAL A 184 -3.27 15.24 1.44
N SER A 185 -3.79 15.41 0.22
CA SER A 185 -4.51 16.62 -0.18
C SER A 185 -5.61 16.24 -1.16
N MET A 186 -6.82 16.12 -0.63
CA MET A 186 -8.03 15.74 -1.36
C MET A 186 -9.06 16.86 -1.29
N LYS A 187 -10.03 16.84 -2.20
CA LYS A 187 -11.20 17.71 -2.12
C LYS A 187 -12.05 17.33 -0.92
N GLU A 188 -12.83 18.25 -0.41
CA GLU A 188 -13.78 17.99 0.68
C GLU A 188 -14.92 17.08 0.23
N GLY A 189 -15.59 16.42 1.21
CA GLY A 189 -16.68 15.49 0.97
C GLY A 189 -16.30 14.05 1.29
N HIS A 190 -17.23 13.32 1.87
CA HIS A 190 -17.00 11.93 2.33
C HIS A 190 -16.51 11.03 1.18
N GLU A 191 -17.10 11.19 0.00
CA GLU A 191 -16.77 10.44 -1.22
C GLU A 191 -15.39 10.79 -1.78
N ASN A 192 -14.79 11.91 -1.36
CA ASN A 192 -13.49 12.37 -1.84
C ASN A 192 -12.32 11.94 -0.91
N LYS A 193 -12.61 11.31 0.23
CA LYS A 193 -11.58 10.82 1.14
C LYS A 193 -10.62 9.87 0.43
N ARG A 194 -9.32 10.07 0.67
CA ARG A 194 -8.29 9.18 0.11
C ARG A 194 -8.39 7.82 0.77
N ILE A 195 -8.43 6.78 -0.03
CA ILE A 195 -8.39 5.40 0.44
C ILE A 195 -7.16 4.71 -0.14
N SER A 196 -6.36 4.10 0.74
CA SER A 196 -5.36 3.11 0.37
C SER A 196 -5.76 1.75 0.88
N TYR A 197 -5.68 0.76 0.02
CA TYR A 197 -5.89 -0.63 0.35
C TYR A 197 -4.56 -1.36 0.28
N THR A 198 -4.15 -1.96 1.38
CA THR A 198 -2.83 -2.59 1.53
C THR A 198 -2.99 -4.10 1.73
N MET A 199 -2.20 -4.88 1.01
CA MET A 199 -2.14 -6.34 1.13
C MET A 199 -0.71 -6.77 1.40
N LEU A 200 -0.52 -7.64 2.39
CA LEU A 200 0.77 -8.26 2.70
C LEU A 200 0.82 -9.71 2.22
N PHE A 201 1.97 -10.08 1.66
CA PHE A 201 2.28 -11.42 1.21
C PHE A 201 3.61 -11.87 1.81
N GLY A 202 3.66 -13.12 2.28
CA GLY A 202 4.81 -13.68 2.99
C GLY A 202 5.10 -12.98 4.31
N ARG A 203 6.06 -13.55 5.06
CA ARG A 203 6.50 -13.00 6.35
C ARG A 203 7.99 -12.74 6.31
N GLN A 204 8.40 -11.60 6.83
CA GLN A 204 9.78 -11.13 6.95
C GLN A 204 9.88 -10.24 8.18
N LEU A 205 11.05 -10.10 8.77
CA LEU A 205 11.29 -9.31 10.00
C LEU A 205 10.59 -9.82 11.28
N GLU A 206 10.00 -11.01 11.25
CA GLU A 206 9.50 -11.66 12.47
C GLU A 206 10.67 -12.38 13.14
N LYS A 207 11.05 -11.92 14.33
CA LYS A 207 11.88 -12.63 15.30
C LYS A 207 11.10 -12.75 16.59
#